data_cd4016a4010838e549178284cd03bcf1
#
_entry.id   cd4016a4010838e549178284cd03bcf1
#
_cell.length_a   1.000
_cell.length_b   1.000
_cell.length_c   1.000
_cell.angle_alpha   90.00
_cell.angle_beta   90.00
_cell.angle_gamma   90.00
#
_symmetry.space_group_name_H-M   'P 1'
#
loop_
_entity.id
_entity.type
_entity.pdbx_description
1 polymer ?
#
loop_
_entity_poly.entity_id
_entity_poly.type
_entity_poly.pdbx_seq_one_letter_code
_entity_poly.pdbx_strand_id
1 'polypeptide(L)'
;MKNLDQRNKIIEYSLKLNSTNLSPLRSGNISLRAKEDDKDGYLITPSGKKYETLKAKDIVFMGSNEEVENNDSANKPSSEWRFHRDIYLNKKDAQAIVHTHSPHATAVSSHGKPIPPFHYMIALAGGDDIKCADYAT
;
A
#
# COMPACT_ATOMS: atom_id res chain seq x y z
N MET A 1 12.21 17.18 -8.70
CA MET A 1 11.69 15.82 -8.35
C MET A 1 10.27 15.75 -8.85
N LYS A 2 9.94 14.69 -9.57
CA LYS A 2 8.59 14.47 -10.12
C LYS A 2 7.62 14.02 -9.03
N ASN A 3 6.35 14.37 -9.19
CA ASN A 3 5.25 13.96 -8.28
C ASN A 3 5.52 14.30 -6.80
N LEU A 4 6.12 15.46 -6.52
CA LEU A 4 6.54 15.84 -5.17
C LEU A 4 5.38 15.81 -4.18
N ASP A 5 4.21 16.32 -4.56
CA ASP A 5 3.02 16.36 -3.69
C ASP A 5 2.51 14.95 -3.37
N GLN A 6 2.50 14.03 -4.34
CA GLN A 6 2.10 12.64 -4.12
C GLN A 6 3.10 11.92 -3.21
N ARG A 7 4.41 12.16 -3.38
CA ARG A 7 5.44 11.61 -2.51
C ARG A 7 5.29 12.09 -1.07
N ASN A 8 5.03 13.38 -0.88
CA ASN A 8 4.77 13.94 0.45
C ASN A 8 3.48 13.38 1.08
N LYS A 9 2.42 13.18 0.29
CA LYS A 9 1.21 12.50 0.76
C LYS A 9 1.49 11.08 1.24
N ILE A 10 2.26 10.30 0.50
CA ILE A 10 2.66 8.95 0.94
C ILE A 10 3.36 9.01 2.30
N ILE A 11 4.28 9.93 2.50
CA ILE A 11 4.99 10.10 3.77
C ILE A 11 4.02 10.46 4.89
N GLU A 12 3.17 11.47 4.67
CA GLU A 12 2.16 11.91 5.65
C GLU A 12 1.27 10.74 6.12
N TYR A 13 0.73 9.97 5.16
CA TYR A 13 -0.14 8.85 5.49
C TYR A 13 0.61 7.65 6.08
N SER A 14 1.89 7.45 5.73
CA SER A 14 2.73 6.44 6.39
C SER A 14 2.93 6.75 7.87
N LEU A 15 3.13 8.02 8.23
CA LEU A 15 3.18 8.45 9.63
C LEU A 15 1.84 8.22 10.35
N LYS A 16 0.71 8.42 9.66
CA LYS A 16 -0.62 8.14 10.21
C LYS A 16 -0.84 6.65 10.48
N LEU A 17 -0.30 5.75 9.65
CA LEU A 17 -0.36 4.30 9.92
C LEU A 17 0.20 3.95 11.30
N ASN A 18 1.34 4.56 11.68
CA ASN A 18 1.93 4.36 12.99
C ASN A 18 1.10 5.02 14.10
N SER A 19 0.74 6.29 13.94
CA SER A 19 0.07 7.06 14.99
C SER A 19 -1.35 6.57 15.29
N THR A 20 -2.01 5.91 14.35
CA THR A 20 -3.34 5.30 14.52
C THR A 20 -3.29 3.80 14.87
N ASN A 21 -2.10 3.25 15.07
CA ASN A 21 -1.88 1.82 15.36
C ASN A 21 -2.46 0.87 14.28
N LEU A 22 -2.56 1.33 13.03
CA LEU A 22 -3.01 0.51 11.90
C LEU A 22 -1.90 -0.34 11.30
N SER A 23 -0.63 -0.04 11.64
CA SER A 23 0.52 -0.74 11.08
C SER A 23 1.67 -0.81 12.07
N PRO A 24 1.56 -1.64 13.11
CA PRO A 24 2.62 -1.78 14.11
C PRO A 24 3.92 -2.26 13.43
N LEU A 25 5.05 -1.81 13.96
CA LEU A 25 6.39 -2.19 13.50
C LEU A 25 6.66 -1.90 12.01
N ARG A 26 5.94 -0.97 11.40
CA ARG A 26 6.08 -0.58 9.98
C ARG A 26 5.75 -1.71 9.01
N SER A 27 4.81 -2.56 9.39
CA SER A 27 4.38 -3.71 8.59
C SER A 27 3.55 -3.31 7.36
N GLY A 28 2.94 -2.10 7.36
CA GLY A 28 2.14 -1.62 6.24
C GLY A 28 2.96 -0.91 5.17
N ASN A 29 2.27 -0.57 4.09
CA ASN A 29 2.83 0.22 3.00
C ASN A 29 1.74 0.96 2.24
N ILE A 30 2.14 2.00 1.51
CA ILE A 30 1.22 2.88 0.79
C ILE A 30 1.74 3.09 -0.61
N SER A 31 0.83 3.08 -1.57
CA SER A 31 1.13 3.50 -2.94
C SER A 31 0.08 4.44 -3.50
N LEU A 32 0.47 5.25 -4.45
CA LEU A 32 -0.39 6.12 -5.26
C LEU A 32 -0.12 5.89 -6.73
N ARG A 33 -1.18 5.77 -7.54
CA ARG A 33 -1.05 5.73 -9.00
C ARG A 33 -0.36 7.01 -9.48
N ALA A 34 0.61 6.87 -10.35
CA ALA A 34 1.41 7.99 -10.83
C ALA A 34 1.89 7.75 -12.25
N LYS A 35 2.38 8.82 -12.88
CA LYS A 35 3.05 8.77 -14.18
C LYS A 35 4.37 9.51 -14.09
N GLU A 36 5.45 8.90 -14.55
CA GLU A 36 6.76 9.53 -14.66
C GLU A 36 7.37 9.22 -16.05
N ASP A 37 7.94 10.24 -16.72
CA ASP A 37 8.55 10.11 -18.05
C ASP A 37 7.67 9.37 -19.07
N ASP A 38 6.37 9.73 -19.13
CA ASP A 38 5.35 9.10 -19.96
C ASP A 38 5.08 7.61 -19.68
N LYS A 39 5.67 7.05 -18.63
CA LYS A 39 5.38 5.71 -18.14
C LYS A 39 4.28 5.74 -17.09
N ASP A 40 3.24 4.96 -17.30
CA ASP A 40 2.22 4.69 -16.30
C ASP A 40 2.77 3.74 -15.21
N GLY A 41 2.43 4.02 -13.96
CA GLY A 41 2.94 3.25 -12.84
C GLY A 41 2.34 3.72 -11.51
N TYR A 42 3.13 3.58 -10.47
CA TYR A 42 2.75 4.00 -9.12
C TYR A 42 3.98 4.35 -8.28
N LEU A 43 3.77 5.23 -7.32
CA LEU A 43 4.73 5.54 -6.26
C LEU A 43 4.45 4.64 -5.07
N ILE A 44 5.48 4.10 -4.42
CA ILE A 44 5.33 3.20 -3.28
C ILE A 44 6.38 3.50 -2.20
N THR A 45 6.00 3.26 -0.94
CA THR A 45 6.92 3.31 0.21
C THR A 45 8.11 2.37 0.00
N PRO A 46 9.32 2.78 0.40
CA PRO A 46 10.51 1.94 0.29
C PRO A 46 10.51 0.83 1.34
N SER A 47 11.22 -0.26 1.04
CA SER A 47 11.48 -1.34 2.01
C SER A 47 12.47 -0.88 3.09
N GLY A 48 12.23 -1.29 4.33
CA GLY A 48 13.19 -1.22 5.44
C GLY A 48 13.44 0.16 6.04
N LYS A 49 12.83 1.24 5.55
CA LYS A 49 13.00 2.59 6.10
C LYS A 49 11.96 2.92 7.16
N LYS A 50 12.37 3.66 8.19
CA LYS A 50 11.45 4.21 9.21
C LYS A 50 10.62 5.33 8.60
N TYR A 51 9.31 5.34 8.84
CA TYR A 51 8.41 6.39 8.29
C TYR A 51 8.81 7.79 8.75
N GLU A 52 9.30 7.93 9.98
CA GLU A 52 9.74 9.20 10.58
C GLU A 52 10.97 9.81 9.88
N THR A 53 11.72 9.00 9.15
CA THR A 53 12.93 9.44 8.45
C THR A 53 12.76 9.55 6.94
N LEU A 54 11.57 9.21 6.42
CA LEU A 54 11.29 9.25 4.99
C LEU A 54 11.40 10.67 4.43
N LYS A 55 12.00 10.77 3.28
CA LYS A 55 12.04 11.97 2.43
C LYS A 55 11.39 11.65 1.09
N ALA A 56 10.90 12.66 0.40
CA ALA A 56 10.27 12.49 -0.91
C ALA A 56 11.11 11.68 -1.91
N LYS A 57 12.45 11.82 -1.88
CA LYS A 57 13.38 11.05 -2.71
C LYS A 57 13.45 9.56 -2.38
N ASP A 58 12.96 9.17 -1.21
CA ASP A 58 12.98 7.77 -0.77
C ASP A 58 11.80 6.97 -1.31
N ILE A 59 10.72 7.65 -1.67
CA ILE A 59 9.55 7.03 -2.29
C ILE A 59 9.94 6.55 -3.69
N VAL A 60 9.62 5.31 -4.00
CA VAL A 60 10.05 4.63 -5.24
C VAL A 60 8.94 4.73 -6.29
N PHE A 61 9.30 5.09 -7.52
CA PHE A 61 8.41 4.94 -8.66
C PHE A 61 8.61 3.55 -9.26
N MET A 62 7.51 2.87 -9.54
CA MET A 62 7.46 1.59 -10.22
C MET A 62 6.60 1.72 -11.48
N GLY A 63 7.15 1.43 -12.64
CA GLY A 63 6.38 1.30 -13.87
C GLY A 63 5.43 0.09 -13.79
N SER A 64 4.27 0.16 -14.43
CA SER A 64 3.24 -0.89 -14.36
C SER A 64 3.73 -2.28 -14.77
N ASN A 65 4.74 -2.34 -15.65
CA ASN A 65 5.32 -3.57 -16.17
C ASN A 65 6.77 -3.81 -15.70
N GLU A 66 7.25 -3.04 -14.72
CA GLU A 66 8.62 -3.15 -14.24
C GLU A 66 8.74 -4.20 -13.13
N GLU A 67 9.85 -4.93 -13.15
CA GLU A 67 10.32 -5.77 -12.05
C GLU A 67 11.36 -5.01 -11.23
N VAL A 68 11.49 -5.36 -9.95
CA VAL A 68 12.42 -4.68 -9.01
C VAL A 68 13.87 -4.74 -9.48
N GLU A 69 14.24 -5.82 -10.15
CA GLU A 69 15.60 -6.05 -10.65
C GLU A 69 16.03 -5.03 -11.71
N ASN A 70 15.06 -4.41 -12.39
CA ASN A 70 15.29 -3.40 -13.43
C ASN A 70 15.07 -1.97 -12.91
N ASN A 71 14.86 -1.80 -11.60
CA ASN A 71 14.63 -0.50 -11.01
C ASN A 71 15.95 0.11 -10.53
N ASP A 72 16.41 1.14 -11.25
CA ASP A 72 17.64 1.90 -10.93
C ASP A 72 17.51 2.80 -9.69
N SER A 73 16.40 2.72 -8.97
CA SER A 73 16.19 3.49 -7.75
C SER A 73 17.23 3.15 -6.69
N ALA A 74 17.81 4.16 -6.05
CA ALA A 74 18.70 3.99 -4.90
C ALA A 74 18.01 3.33 -3.70
N ASN A 75 16.68 3.21 -3.72
CA ASN A 75 15.85 2.57 -2.71
C ASN A 75 15.08 1.41 -3.33
N LYS A 76 15.04 0.29 -2.63
CA LYS A 76 14.16 -0.82 -3.01
C LYS A 76 12.72 -0.49 -2.63
N PRO A 77 11.71 -0.78 -3.48
CA PRO A 77 10.30 -0.65 -3.12
C PRO A 77 9.95 -1.59 -1.96
N SER A 78 8.80 -1.38 -1.34
CA SER A 78 8.24 -2.36 -0.39
C SER A 78 8.32 -3.77 -0.97
N SER A 79 8.62 -4.77 -0.13
CA SER A 79 8.65 -6.19 -0.54
C SER A 79 7.30 -6.65 -1.11
N GLU A 80 6.24 -5.96 -0.77
CA GLU A 80 4.86 -6.28 -1.17
C GLU A 80 4.41 -5.55 -2.46
N TRP A 81 5.33 -4.96 -3.20
CA TRP A 81 5.05 -4.21 -4.43
C TRP A 81 4.24 -4.99 -5.47
N ARG A 82 4.36 -6.35 -5.48
CA ARG A 82 3.67 -7.21 -6.45
C ARG A 82 2.17 -7.12 -6.36
N PHE A 83 1.60 -7.24 -5.16
CA PHE A 83 0.14 -7.14 -5.04
C PHE A 83 -0.37 -5.71 -5.30
N HIS A 84 0.41 -4.66 -4.99
CA HIS A 84 0.07 -3.30 -5.41
C HIS A 84 -0.02 -3.19 -6.93
N ARG A 85 0.99 -3.70 -7.64
CA ARG A 85 0.99 -3.76 -9.11
C ARG A 85 -0.25 -4.49 -9.62
N ASP A 86 -0.51 -5.67 -9.11
CA ASP A 86 -1.60 -6.51 -9.58
C ASP A 86 -2.98 -5.87 -9.33
N ILE A 87 -3.15 -5.18 -8.20
CA ILE A 87 -4.36 -4.38 -7.95
C ILE A 87 -4.48 -3.26 -9.00
N TYR A 88 -3.42 -2.50 -9.27
CA TYR A 88 -3.48 -1.42 -10.27
C TYR A 88 -3.71 -1.93 -11.69
N LEU A 89 -3.23 -3.11 -12.02
CA LEU A 89 -3.47 -3.73 -13.33
C LEU A 89 -4.94 -4.16 -13.49
N ASN A 90 -5.55 -4.69 -12.44
CA ASN A 90 -6.90 -5.24 -12.47
C ASN A 90 -7.99 -4.25 -12.08
N LYS A 91 -7.69 -3.21 -11.27
CA LYS A 91 -8.62 -2.15 -10.85
C LYS A 91 -8.14 -0.80 -11.39
N LYS A 92 -8.62 -0.46 -12.59
CA LYS A 92 -8.17 0.76 -13.28
C LYS A 92 -8.59 2.06 -12.59
N ASP A 93 -9.65 2.04 -11.82
CA ASP A 93 -10.18 3.14 -11.01
C ASP A 93 -9.44 3.33 -9.68
N ALA A 94 -8.68 2.34 -9.21
CA ALA A 94 -7.89 2.46 -7.99
C ALA A 94 -6.80 3.53 -8.16
N GLN A 95 -6.84 4.57 -7.33
CA GLN A 95 -5.86 5.67 -7.33
C GLN A 95 -4.84 5.55 -6.21
N ALA A 96 -5.20 4.85 -5.12
CA ALA A 96 -4.34 4.62 -3.97
C ALA A 96 -4.57 3.22 -3.41
N ILE A 97 -3.52 2.66 -2.82
CA ILE A 97 -3.59 1.42 -2.05
C ILE A 97 -2.92 1.67 -0.70
N VAL A 98 -3.62 1.32 0.36
CA VAL A 98 -3.14 1.38 1.74
C VAL A 98 -3.19 -0.02 2.32
N HIS A 99 -2.04 -0.63 2.52
CA HIS A 99 -1.90 -1.92 3.18
C HIS A 99 -1.64 -1.71 4.66
N THR A 100 -2.40 -2.41 5.51
CA THR A 100 -2.31 -2.29 6.96
C THR A 100 -2.25 -3.65 7.63
N HIS A 101 -1.69 -3.68 8.83
CA HIS A 101 -1.75 -4.82 9.74
C HIS A 101 -2.52 -4.42 11.02
N SER A 102 -3.73 -3.90 10.84
CA SER A 102 -4.60 -3.57 11.97
C SER A 102 -4.74 -4.76 12.91
N PRO A 103 -4.43 -4.63 14.21
CA PRO A 103 -4.40 -5.78 15.13
C PRO A 103 -5.69 -6.58 15.16
N HIS A 104 -6.83 -5.92 15.15
CA HIS A 104 -8.13 -6.59 15.18
C HIS A 104 -8.45 -7.32 13.87
N ALA A 105 -8.22 -6.68 12.71
CA ALA A 105 -8.43 -7.32 11.42
C ALA A 105 -7.47 -8.51 11.23
N THR A 106 -6.20 -8.35 11.62
CA THR A 106 -5.20 -9.42 11.57
C THR A 106 -5.59 -10.60 12.47
N ALA A 107 -6.09 -10.33 13.69
CA ALA A 107 -6.56 -11.39 14.58
C ALA A 107 -7.74 -12.18 13.98
N VAL A 108 -8.70 -11.50 13.34
CA VAL A 108 -9.83 -12.19 12.69
C VAL A 108 -9.35 -12.99 11.46
N SER A 109 -8.49 -12.39 10.64
CA SER A 109 -7.98 -13.06 9.43
C SER A 109 -7.14 -14.29 9.73
N SER A 110 -6.44 -14.33 10.87
CA SER A 110 -5.69 -15.54 11.30
C SER A 110 -6.57 -16.77 11.53
N HIS A 111 -7.88 -16.59 11.67
CA HIS A 111 -8.87 -17.67 11.75
C HIS A 111 -9.49 -18.02 10.39
N GLY A 112 -9.04 -17.43 9.30
CA GLY A 112 -9.60 -17.64 7.95
C GLY A 112 -11.06 -17.18 7.82
N LYS A 113 -11.50 -16.21 8.62
CA LYS A 113 -12.89 -15.75 8.66
C LYS A 113 -13.06 -14.35 8.12
N PRO A 114 -14.11 -14.08 7.33
CA PRO A 114 -14.49 -12.73 6.95
C PRO A 114 -15.04 -11.96 8.18
N ILE A 115 -15.07 -10.63 8.07
CA ILE A 115 -15.82 -9.79 9.03
C ILE A 115 -17.27 -9.74 8.55
N PRO A 116 -18.23 -10.30 9.33
CA PRO A 116 -19.63 -10.40 8.92
C PRO A 116 -20.34 -9.05 8.96
N PRO A 117 -21.53 -8.93 8.35
CA PRO A 117 -22.30 -7.69 8.25
C PRO A 117 -22.98 -7.32 9.58
N PHE A 118 -22.22 -7.11 10.65
CA PHE A 118 -22.74 -6.79 11.98
C PHE A 118 -23.02 -5.28 12.18
N HIS A 119 -22.61 -4.43 11.23
CA HIS A 119 -22.79 -2.98 11.32
C HIS A 119 -22.88 -2.37 9.91
N TYR A 120 -23.72 -1.36 9.71
CA TYR A 120 -23.94 -0.73 8.40
C TYR A 120 -22.64 -0.19 7.75
N MET A 121 -21.63 0.17 8.55
CA MET A 121 -20.34 0.63 8.05
C MET A 121 -19.58 -0.44 7.23
N ILE A 122 -19.91 -1.71 7.36
CA ILE A 122 -19.33 -2.77 6.50
C ILE A 122 -19.64 -2.50 5.02
N ALA A 123 -20.80 -1.95 4.71
CA ALA A 123 -21.17 -1.59 3.33
C ALA A 123 -20.22 -0.57 2.69
N LEU A 124 -19.49 0.23 3.46
CA LEU A 124 -18.47 1.15 2.94
C LEU A 124 -17.28 0.41 2.31
N ALA A 125 -17.07 -0.85 2.66
CA ALA A 125 -16.08 -1.72 2.02
C ALA A 125 -16.55 -2.26 0.66
N GLY A 126 -17.75 -1.94 0.23
CA GLY A 126 -18.29 -2.29 -1.10
C GLY A 126 -18.98 -3.64 -1.17
N GLY A 127 -19.38 -4.24 -0.04
CA GLY A 127 -20.07 -5.53 0.00
C GLY A 127 -20.80 -5.78 1.31
N ASP A 128 -21.31 -7.00 1.44
CA ASP A 128 -22.05 -7.44 2.63
C ASP A 128 -21.11 -7.79 3.80
N ASP A 129 -19.88 -8.16 3.48
CA ASP A 129 -18.86 -8.50 4.45
C ASP A 129 -17.48 -8.00 3.98
N ILE A 130 -16.49 -8.03 4.87
CA ILE A 130 -15.09 -7.84 4.48
C ILE A 130 -14.49 -9.23 4.31
N LYS A 131 -14.17 -9.59 3.07
CA LYS A 131 -13.65 -10.90 2.71
C LYS A 131 -12.31 -11.20 3.40
N CYS A 132 -12.11 -12.46 3.75
CA CYS A 132 -10.81 -13.00 4.10
C CYS A 132 -10.34 -13.87 2.93
N ALA A 133 -9.21 -13.51 2.35
CA ALA A 133 -8.55 -14.34 1.35
C ALA A 133 -7.75 -15.46 2.02
N ASP A 134 -7.46 -16.51 1.27
CA ASP A 134 -6.53 -17.55 1.72
C ASP A 134 -5.13 -16.93 1.91
N TYR A 135 -4.39 -17.49 2.87
CA TYR A 135 -3.02 -17.04 3.11
C TYR A 135 -2.14 -17.38 1.89
N ALA A 136 -1.39 -16.37 1.45
CA ALA A 136 -0.41 -16.50 0.37
C ALA A 136 0.96 -15.99 0.84
N THR A 137 2.03 -16.67 0.44
CA THR A 137 3.43 -16.30 0.70
C THR A 137 4.04 -15.57 -0.49
#